data_136c179dbb304ca220cf11cfcbb281f2
#
_entry.id   136c179dbb304ca220cf11cfcbb281f2
#
_cell.length_a   1.000
_cell.length_b   1.000
_cell.length_c   1.000
_cell.angle_alpha   90.00
_cell.angle_beta   90.00
_cell.angle_gamma   90.00
#
_symmetry.space_group_name_H-M   'P 1'
#
loop_
_entity.id
_entity.type
_entity.pdbx_description
1 polymer ?
#
loop_
_entity_poly.entity_id
_entity_poly.type
_entity_poly.pdbx_seq_one_letter_code
_entity_poly.pdbx_strand_id
1 'polypeptide(L)'
;VLILGFTSALPNLYPTQPSIQVAYTDSGKSADQVLLNDLQNILDKSNSEHEEMFLRDNKIVIKFKSLDDQLNSKTVLQNTLLDKVIIALNLEPTTPDWLKSLGGKPVKLGLDLSGGVHFLLEVDIETAQQGRLELLLDTYRKSFKEDRIKFTNSSINDLELFFEFLDSDSYNKALRKYRTDSL
;
A
#
# COMPACT_ATOMS: atom_id res chain seq x y z
N VAL A 1 -2.67 35.24 25.85
CA VAL A 1 -3.81 34.45 25.29
C VAL A 1 -4.04 34.81 23.83
N LEU A 2 -4.14 36.10 23.45
CA LEU A 2 -4.41 36.52 22.05
C LEU A 2 -3.30 36.11 21.06
N ILE A 3 -2.01 36.23 21.44
CA ILE A 3 -0.88 35.86 20.59
C ILE A 3 -0.85 34.34 20.37
N LEU A 4 -1.11 33.56 21.42
CA LEU A 4 -1.19 32.07 21.32
C LEU A 4 -2.37 31.63 20.42
N GLY A 5 -3.53 32.28 20.53
CA GLY A 5 -4.67 32.03 19.67
C GLY A 5 -4.39 32.36 18.20
N PHE A 6 -3.71 33.46 17.95
CA PHE A 6 -3.35 33.90 16.61
C PHE A 6 -2.35 32.93 15.95
N THR A 7 -1.30 32.53 16.66
CA THR A 7 -0.30 31.56 16.12
C THR A 7 -0.92 30.18 15.85
N SER A 8 -1.95 29.77 16.61
CA SER A 8 -2.66 28.51 16.39
C SER A 8 -3.66 28.58 15.23
N ALA A 9 -4.18 29.77 14.88
CA ALA A 9 -5.11 29.97 13.79
C ALA A 9 -4.43 30.15 12.41
N LEU A 10 -3.24 30.75 12.41
CA LEU A 10 -2.48 31.06 11.19
C LEU A 10 -2.25 29.86 10.27
N PRO A 11 -1.93 28.62 10.74
CA PRO A 11 -1.72 27.48 9.87
C PRO A 11 -2.94 27.12 9.01
N ASN A 12 -4.16 27.44 9.49
CA ASN A 12 -5.39 27.14 8.78
C ASN A 12 -5.67 28.08 7.59
N LEU A 13 -4.93 29.18 7.50
CA LEU A 13 -5.01 30.11 6.35
C LEU A 13 -4.22 29.58 5.13
N TYR A 14 -3.38 28.57 5.32
CA TYR A 14 -2.61 27.96 4.25
C TYR A 14 -3.37 26.77 3.67
N PRO A 15 -3.66 26.78 2.36
CA PRO A 15 -4.36 25.68 1.71
C PRO A 15 -3.52 24.39 1.77
N THR A 16 -4.19 23.27 1.60
CA THR A 16 -3.52 22.00 1.36
C THR A 16 -3.20 21.84 -0.12
N GLN A 17 -2.14 21.12 -0.42
CA GLN A 17 -1.65 20.87 -1.77
C GLN A 17 -1.64 19.36 -2.04
N PRO A 18 -2.06 18.93 -3.26
CA PRO A 18 -2.01 17.53 -3.64
C PRO A 18 -0.59 16.97 -3.52
N SER A 19 -0.47 15.79 -2.96
CA SER A 19 0.83 15.13 -2.80
C SER A 19 0.73 13.61 -2.96
N ILE A 20 1.83 12.99 -3.35
CA ILE A 20 2.01 11.55 -3.35
C ILE A 20 3.05 11.19 -2.29
N GLN A 21 2.76 10.17 -1.50
CA GLN A 21 3.72 9.56 -0.61
C GLN A 21 4.10 8.19 -1.16
N VAL A 22 5.41 7.96 -1.31
CA VAL A 22 5.97 6.71 -1.83
C VAL A 22 6.84 6.06 -0.77
N ALA A 23 6.59 4.79 -0.50
CA ALA A 23 7.39 3.96 0.40
C ALA A 23 7.66 2.60 -0.26
N TYR A 24 8.71 1.89 0.16
CA TYR A 24 8.89 0.51 -0.27
C TYR A 24 7.77 -0.39 0.27
N THR A 25 7.36 -1.37 -0.52
CA THR A 25 6.41 -2.42 -0.07
C THR A 25 7.03 -3.28 1.02
N ASP A 26 8.34 -3.52 0.94
CA ASP A 26 9.10 -4.25 1.96
C ASP A 26 9.31 -3.36 3.19
N SER A 27 8.69 -3.73 4.30
CA SER A 27 8.78 -2.99 5.58
C SER A 27 10.19 -2.94 6.17
N GLY A 28 11.12 -3.78 5.71
CA GLY A 28 12.54 -3.75 6.09
C GLY A 28 13.36 -2.71 5.33
N LYS A 29 12.83 -2.11 4.26
CA LYS A 29 13.51 -1.09 3.47
C LYS A 29 13.00 0.30 3.77
N SER A 30 13.95 1.19 4.06
CA SER A 30 13.68 2.62 4.21
C SER A 30 13.78 3.32 2.88
N ALA A 31 12.89 4.28 2.62
CA ALA A 31 13.03 5.17 1.47
C ALA A 31 14.37 5.91 1.58
N ASP A 32 15.09 5.96 0.50
CA ASP A 32 16.46 6.48 0.42
C ASP A 32 16.64 7.44 -0.77
N GLN A 33 17.84 7.98 -0.90
CA GLN A 33 18.18 8.87 -2.01
C GLN A 33 18.15 8.15 -3.38
N VAL A 34 18.36 6.84 -3.40
CA VAL A 34 18.30 6.06 -4.64
C VAL A 34 16.88 6.03 -5.16
N LEU A 35 15.90 5.71 -4.29
CA LEU A 35 14.48 5.75 -4.65
C LEU A 35 14.05 7.15 -5.09
N LEU A 36 14.53 8.21 -4.41
CA LEU A 36 14.20 9.57 -4.78
C LEU A 36 14.70 9.89 -6.20
N ASN A 37 15.93 9.54 -6.52
CA ASN A 37 16.50 9.76 -7.85
C ASN A 37 15.77 8.92 -8.93
N ASP A 38 15.36 7.70 -8.62
CA ASP A 38 14.59 6.87 -9.53
C ASP A 38 13.22 7.49 -9.83
N LEU A 39 12.51 7.96 -8.80
CA LEU A 39 11.23 8.67 -8.94
C LEU A 39 11.37 9.93 -9.79
N GLN A 40 12.41 10.73 -9.53
CA GLN A 40 12.73 11.92 -10.32
C GLN A 40 12.90 11.58 -11.80
N ASN A 41 13.73 10.59 -12.10
CA ASN A 41 13.99 10.15 -13.48
C ASN A 41 12.71 9.64 -14.19
N ILE A 42 11.82 8.97 -13.47
CA ILE A 42 10.56 8.47 -14.03
C ILE A 42 9.62 9.63 -14.37
N LEU A 43 9.47 10.59 -13.45
CA LEU A 43 8.61 11.75 -13.65
C LEU A 43 9.14 12.66 -14.76
N ASP A 44 10.44 12.89 -14.81
CA ASP A 44 11.09 13.68 -15.87
C ASP A 44 10.89 13.07 -17.25
N LYS A 45 11.04 11.73 -17.38
CA LYS A 45 10.80 11.01 -18.64
C LYS A 45 9.35 11.03 -19.09
N SER A 46 8.42 11.09 -18.16
CA SER A 46 6.99 11.15 -18.46
C SER A 46 6.45 12.57 -18.62
N ASN A 47 7.31 13.58 -18.51
CA ASN A 47 6.96 14.98 -18.53
C ASN A 47 5.87 15.32 -17.50
N SER A 48 5.93 14.67 -16.33
CA SER A 48 4.99 14.90 -15.22
C SER A 48 5.50 16.03 -14.34
N GLU A 49 4.80 17.16 -14.34
CA GLU A 49 5.18 18.33 -13.54
C GLU A 49 4.92 18.08 -12.05
N HIS A 50 5.92 18.36 -11.23
CA HIS A 50 5.82 18.39 -9.77
C HIS A 50 6.52 19.63 -9.21
N GLU A 51 6.15 20.08 -8.02
CA GLU A 51 6.74 21.29 -7.41
C GLU A 51 7.95 20.95 -6.56
N GLU A 52 7.82 19.94 -5.73
CA GLU A 52 8.84 19.60 -4.72
C GLU A 52 8.83 18.09 -4.46
N MET A 53 10.02 17.52 -4.31
CA MET A 53 10.22 16.13 -3.93
C MET A 53 11.25 16.05 -2.81
N PHE A 54 10.90 15.39 -1.71
CA PHE A 54 11.81 15.28 -0.56
C PHE A 54 11.54 14.01 0.26
N LEU A 55 12.55 13.61 1.01
CA LEU A 55 12.47 12.49 1.94
C LEU A 55 11.99 12.98 3.31
N ARG A 56 10.96 12.32 3.86
CA ARG A 56 10.43 12.58 5.20
C ARG A 56 9.87 11.31 5.82
N ASP A 57 10.23 11.02 7.07
CA ASP A 57 9.71 9.90 7.86
C ASP A 57 9.72 8.57 7.10
N ASN A 58 10.86 8.26 6.46
CA ASN A 58 11.04 7.01 5.71
C ASN A 58 10.16 6.86 4.45
N LYS A 59 9.65 7.97 3.93
CA LYS A 59 8.83 8.06 2.72
C LYS A 59 9.32 9.20 1.84
N ILE A 60 9.11 9.08 0.55
CA ILE A 60 9.32 10.21 -0.36
C ILE A 60 7.97 10.89 -0.55
N VAL A 61 7.97 12.20 -0.36
CA VAL A 61 6.81 13.07 -0.56
C VAL A 61 7.03 13.88 -1.82
N ILE A 62 6.06 13.84 -2.73
CA ILE A 62 6.05 14.58 -3.99
C ILE A 62 4.84 15.51 -3.97
N LYS A 63 5.04 16.82 -4.12
CA LYS A 63 3.96 17.81 -4.16
C LYS A 63 3.63 18.21 -5.60
N PHE A 64 2.36 18.47 -5.85
CA PHE A 64 1.83 18.83 -7.15
C PHE A 64 1.00 20.11 -7.08
N LYS A 65 0.94 20.84 -8.19
CA LYS A 65 0.10 22.06 -8.31
C LYS A 65 -1.38 21.72 -8.43
N SER A 66 -1.69 20.61 -9.08
CA SER A 66 -3.08 20.22 -9.35
C SER A 66 -3.33 18.74 -8.99
N LEU A 67 -4.62 18.41 -8.81
CA LEU A 67 -5.06 17.02 -8.65
C LEU A 67 -4.82 16.19 -9.91
N ASP A 68 -4.92 16.78 -11.08
CA ASP A 68 -4.71 16.10 -12.35
C ASP A 68 -3.25 15.66 -12.49
N ASP A 69 -2.28 16.52 -12.14
CA ASP A 69 -0.85 16.18 -12.14
C ASP A 69 -0.56 15.06 -11.13
N GLN A 70 -1.18 15.12 -9.96
CA GLN A 70 -1.07 14.08 -8.95
C GLN A 70 -1.56 12.72 -9.46
N LEU A 71 -2.74 12.66 -10.09
CA LEU A 71 -3.35 11.42 -10.59
C LEU A 71 -2.57 10.86 -11.77
N ASN A 72 -2.13 11.70 -12.70
CA ASN A 72 -1.30 11.31 -13.83
C ASN A 72 0.03 10.72 -13.35
N SER A 73 0.71 11.44 -12.45
CA SER A 73 1.98 10.98 -11.87
C SER A 73 1.82 9.67 -11.10
N LYS A 74 0.74 9.51 -10.33
CA LYS A 74 0.43 8.22 -9.67
C LYS A 74 0.36 7.09 -10.68
N THR A 75 -0.37 7.26 -11.78
CA THR A 75 -0.55 6.24 -12.81
C THR A 75 0.78 5.85 -13.44
N VAL A 76 1.63 6.85 -13.77
CA VAL A 76 2.97 6.63 -14.33
C VAL A 76 3.85 5.84 -13.35
N LEU A 77 3.88 6.26 -12.09
CA LEU A 77 4.68 5.62 -11.05
C LEU A 77 4.21 4.18 -10.78
N GLN A 78 2.90 3.94 -10.71
CA GLN A 78 2.35 2.59 -10.51
C GLN A 78 2.72 1.65 -11.65
N ASN A 79 2.60 2.10 -12.89
CA ASN A 79 2.92 1.30 -14.07
C ASN A 79 4.42 1.00 -14.20
N THR A 80 5.28 1.88 -13.71
CA THR A 80 6.73 1.72 -13.83
C THR A 80 7.35 0.92 -12.69
N LEU A 81 6.88 1.15 -11.47
CA LEU A 81 7.48 0.55 -10.26
C LEU A 81 6.75 -0.72 -9.80
N LEU A 82 5.56 -0.98 -10.34
CA LEU A 82 4.74 -2.16 -10.02
C LEU A 82 4.63 -2.37 -8.49
N ASP A 83 4.84 -3.60 -8.03
CA ASP A 83 4.68 -4.00 -6.63
C ASP A 83 5.86 -3.64 -5.70
N LYS A 84 6.86 -2.90 -6.20
CA LYS A 84 8.06 -2.55 -5.43
C LYS A 84 7.80 -1.47 -4.38
N VAL A 85 6.81 -0.61 -4.64
CA VAL A 85 6.48 0.54 -3.81
C VAL A 85 4.99 0.65 -3.54
N ILE A 86 4.65 1.20 -2.39
CA ILE A 86 3.31 1.62 -2.03
C ILE A 86 3.19 3.10 -2.35
N ILE A 87 2.17 3.48 -3.13
CA ILE A 87 1.90 4.85 -3.55
C ILE A 87 0.59 5.29 -2.93
N ALA A 88 0.63 6.27 -2.03
CA ALA A 88 -0.54 6.83 -1.37
C ALA A 88 -0.77 8.28 -1.80
N LEU A 89 -2.01 8.60 -2.16
CA LEU A 89 -2.44 9.97 -2.38
C LEU A 89 -2.65 10.67 -1.04
N ASN A 90 -2.18 11.91 -0.93
CA ASN A 90 -2.31 12.70 0.27
C ASN A 90 -2.51 14.19 -0.07
N LEU A 91 -2.83 14.98 0.95
CA LEU A 91 -2.86 16.43 0.91
C LEU A 91 -1.85 16.95 1.92
N GLU A 92 -0.85 17.68 1.46
CA GLU A 92 0.16 18.29 2.33
C GLU A 92 -0.19 19.76 2.61
N PRO A 93 -0.10 20.19 3.87
CA PRO A 93 -0.28 21.61 4.20
C PRO A 93 0.86 22.44 3.64
N THR A 94 0.54 23.60 3.06
CA THR A 94 1.54 24.56 2.55
C THR A 94 2.08 25.50 3.64
N THR A 95 1.86 25.17 4.92
CA THR A 95 2.31 25.96 6.08
C THR A 95 3.82 26.19 6.02
N PRO A 96 4.30 27.44 6.07
CA PRO A 96 5.74 27.75 6.05
C PRO A 96 6.49 27.18 7.28
N ASP A 97 7.77 26.89 7.09
CA ASP A 97 8.58 26.23 8.14
C ASP A 97 8.79 27.11 9.38
N TRP A 98 8.86 28.44 9.21
CA TRP A 98 8.92 29.34 10.35
C TRP A 98 7.69 29.25 11.25
N LEU A 99 6.50 29.02 10.68
CA LEU A 99 5.27 28.86 11.44
C LEU A 99 5.18 27.48 12.09
N LYS A 100 5.69 26.44 11.42
CA LYS A 100 5.84 25.09 12.00
C LYS A 100 6.79 25.11 13.20
N SER A 101 7.90 25.85 13.11
CA SER A 101 8.88 25.96 14.21
C SER A 101 8.33 26.67 15.45
N LEU A 102 7.32 27.54 15.29
CA LEU A 102 6.59 28.17 16.38
C LEU A 102 5.48 27.27 16.98
N GLY A 103 5.41 26.00 16.55
CA GLY A 103 4.39 25.07 17.01
C GLY A 103 3.04 25.17 16.26
N GLY A 104 2.99 25.99 15.22
CA GLY A 104 1.82 26.11 14.35
C GLY A 104 1.58 24.82 13.57
N LYS A 105 0.55 24.06 13.94
CA LYS A 105 0.07 22.88 13.20
C LYS A 105 -1.31 23.18 12.64
N PRO A 106 -1.56 22.94 11.33
CA PRO A 106 -2.89 23.08 10.80
C PRO A 106 -3.83 22.11 11.53
N VAL A 107 -5.00 22.59 11.90
CA VAL A 107 -6.04 21.74 12.49
C VAL A 107 -6.50 20.78 11.40
N LYS A 108 -6.40 19.49 11.66
CA LYS A 108 -6.99 18.48 10.79
C LYS A 108 -8.50 18.61 10.87
N LEU A 109 -9.09 19.24 9.86
CA LEU A 109 -10.54 19.31 9.74
C LEU A 109 -11.10 17.89 9.66
N GLY A 110 -12.12 17.62 10.47
CA GLY A 110 -12.86 16.36 10.34
C GLY A 110 -13.51 16.23 8.96
N LEU A 111 -13.93 15.03 8.61
CA LEU A 111 -14.55 14.72 7.31
C LEU A 111 -15.73 15.63 7.00
N ASP A 112 -16.52 16.01 8.01
CA ASP A 112 -17.69 16.89 7.88
C ASP A 112 -17.34 18.33 7.50
N LEU A 113 -16.13 18.79 7.82
CA LEU A 113 -15.66 20.16 7.59
C LEU A 113 -14.75 20.29 6.36
N SER A 114 -14.15 19.19 5.94
CA SER A 114 -13.25 19.20 4.77
C SER A 114 -13.99 19.22 3.43
N GLY A 115 -15.28 18.89 3.45
CA GLY A 115 -16.06 18.65 2.22
C GLY A 115 -15.57 17.39 1.48
N GLY A 116 -16.38 16.82 0.64
CA GLY A 116 -16.02 15.67 -0.17
C GLY A 116 -16.93 14.47 0.05
N VAL A 117 -16.60 13.35 -0.58
CA VAL A 117 -17.33 12.09 -0.45
C VAL A 117 -16.57 11.17 0.49
N HIS A 118 -17.24 10.72 1.53
CA HIS A 118 -16.71 9.71 2.45
C HIS A 118 -17.12 8.33 1.98
N PHE A 119 -16.15 7.49 1.66
CA PHE A 119 -16.37 6.07 1.37
C PHE A 119 -15.95 5.25 2.59
N LEU A 120 -16.89 4.56 3.18
CA LEU A 120 -16.59 3.49 4.14
C LEU A 120 -16.44 2.20 3.33
N LEU A 121 -15.23 1.67 3.29
CA LEU A 121 -14.95 0.38 2.67
C LEU A 121 -14.84 -0.65 3.78
N GLU A 122 -15.80 -1.55 3.83
CA GLU A 122 -15.75 -2.73 4.69
C GLU A 122 -15.17 -3.89 3.86
N VAL A 123 -14.10 -4.46 4.36
CA VAL A 123 -13.50 -5.64 3.73
C VAL A 123 -14.08 -6.87 4.43
N ASP A 124 -14.81 -7.67 3.69
CA ASP A 124 -15.24 -9.00 4.13
C ASP A 124 -14.03 -9.94 4.13
N ILE A 125 -13.35 -9.98 5.27
CA ILE A 125 -12.14 -10.77 5.48
C ILE A 125 -12.45 -12.26 5.35
N GLU A 126 -13.62 -12.71 5.81
CA GLU A 126 -14.00 -14.12 5.77
C GLU A 126 -14.16 -14.60 4.33
N THR A 127 -14.90 -13.87 3.51
CA THR A 127 -15.04 -14.19 2.07
C THR A 127 -13.71 -14.13 1.33
N ALA A 128 -12.86 -13.16 1.65
CA ALA A 128 -11.53 -13.06 1.03
C ALA A 128 -10.62 -14.23 1.41
N GLN A 129 -10.66 -14.67 2.68
CA GLN A 129 -9.90 -15.83 3.15
C GLN A 129 -10.40 -17.13 2.52
N GLN A 130 -11.72 -17.33 2.45
CA GLN A 130 -12.32 -18.51 1.79
C GLN A 130 -11.92 -18.58 0.31
N GLY A 131 -12.04 -17.47 -0.43
CA GLY A 131 -11.62 -17.43 -1.84
C GLY A 131 -10.14 -17.75 -2.05
N ARG A 132 -9.26 -17.30 -1.11
CA ARG A 132 -7.84 -17.65 -1.14
C ARG A 132 -7.61 -19.15 -0.88
N LEU A 133 -8.34 -19.74 0.05
CA LEU A 133 -8.24 -21.17 0.35
C LEU A 133 -8.74 -22.04 -0.78
N GLU A 134 -9.82 -21.66 -1.46
CA GLU A 134 -10.31 -22.33 -2.66
C GLU A 134 -9.26 -22.34 -3.78
N LEU A 135 -8.62 -21.18 -4.02
CA LEU A 135 -7.56 -21.07 -5.01
C LEU A 135 -6.36 -21.98 -4.67
N LEU A 136 -5.97 -22.01 -3.39
CA LEU A 136 -4.91 -22.89 -2.90
C LEU A 136 -5.29 -24.36 -3.04
N LEU A 137 -6.51 -24.73 -2.70
CA LEU A 137 -7.03 -26.10 -2.85
C LEU A 137 -6.94 -26.58 -4.29
N ASP A 138 -7.36 -25.74 -5.24
CA ASP A 138 -7.28 -26.06 -6.66
C ASP A 138 -5.83 -26.15 -7.16
N THR A 139 -4.95 -25.31 -6.64
CA THR A 139 -3.53 -25.34 -6.95
C THR A 139 -2.89 -26.65 -6.47
N TYR A 140 -3.16 -27.06 -5.23
CA TYR A 140 -2.67 -28.33 -4.69
C TYR A 140 -3.26 -29.54 -5.41
N ARG A 141 -4.55 -29.52 -5.79
CA ARG A 141 -5.17 -30.58 -6.59
C ARG A 141 -4.48 -30.77 -7.94
N LYS A 142 -4.12 -29.68 -8.62
CA LYS A 142 -3.37 -29.73 -9.88
C LYS A 142 -1.97 -30.28 -9.67
N SER A 143 -1.22 -29.76 -8.70
CA SER A 143 0.11 -30.20 -8.37
C SER A 143 0.17 -31.69 -7.97
N PHE A 144 -0.79 -32.16 -7.19
CA PHE A 144 -0.86 -33.59 -6.83
C PHE A 144 -1.11 -34.48 -8.03
N LYS A 145 -1.94 -34.04 -8.99
CA LYS A 145 -2.16 -34.77 -10.25
C LYS A 145 -0.88 -34.84 -11.10
N GLU A 146 -0.17 -33.73 -11.23
CA GLU A 146 1.10 -33.65 -11.95
C GLU A 146 2.17 -34.54 -11.32
N ASP A 147 2.25 -34.59 -10.00
CA ASP A 147 3.19 -35.40 -9.23
C ASP A 147 2.74 -36.89 -9.08
N ARG A 148 1.59 -37.24 -9.65
CA ARG A 148 0.97 -38.58 -9.51
C ARG A 148 0.72 -38.98 -8.05
N ILE A 149 0.38 -38.02 -7.20
CA ILE A 149 -0.01 -38.23 -5.81
C ILE A 149 -1.51 -38.50 -5.80
N LYS A 150 -1.93 -39.66 -5.31
CA LYS A 150 -3.34 -40.08 -5.31
C LYS A 150 -4.02 -39.65 -4.02
N PHE A 151 -5.11 -38.93 -4.15
CA PHE A 151 -5.97 -38.54 -3.04
C PHE A 151 -7.43 -38.90 -3.33
N THR A 152 -8.21 -39.22 -2.31
CA THR A 152 -9.63 -39.61 -2.39
C THR A 152 -10.54 -38.43 -2.14
N ASN A 153 -10.17 -37.54 -1.21
CA ASN A 153 -10.97 -36.39 -0.84
C ASN A 153 -10.10 -35.16 -0.56
N SER A 154 -10.70 -34.00 -0.70
CA SER A 154 -10.07 -32.73 -0.33
C SER A 154 -11.14 -31.71 0.04
N SER A 155 -11.01 -31.09 1.19
CA SER A 155 -11.97 -30.13 1.74
C SER A 155 -11.28 -28.97 2.45
N ILE A 156 -12.06 -27.92 2.66
CA ILE A 156 -11.66 -26.77 3.48
C ILE A 156 -12.53 -26.81 4.74
N ASN A 157 -11.91 -26.86 5.91
CA ASN A 157 -12.58 -26.76 7.20
C ASN A 157 -11.82 -25.77 8.08
N ASP A 158 -12.51 -24.82 8.69
CA ASP A 158 -11.95 -23.86 9.67
C ASP A 158 -10.64 -23.19 9.22
N LEU A 159 -10.58 -22.74 7.95
CA LEU A 159 -9.42 -22.11 7.34
C LEU A 159 -8.20 -23.04 7.14
N GLU A 160 -8.41 -24.34 7.18
CA GLU A 160 -7.40 -25.36 6.91
C GLU A 160 -7.76 -26.21 5.69
N LEU A 161 -6.75 -26.66 4.94
CA LEU A 161 -6.90 -27.55 3.80
C LEU A 161 -6.69 -29.00 4.25
N PHE A 162 -7.67 -29.85 4.02
CA PHE A 162 -7.61 -31.28 4.34
C PHE A 162 -7.53 -32.10 3.05
N PHE A 163 -6.62 -33.08 3.05
CA PHE A 163 -6.48 -34.06 1.98
C PHE A 163 -6.45 -35.47 2.56
N GLU A 164 -7.29 -36.34 2.03
CA GLU A 164 -7.23 -37.78 2.29
C GLU A 164 -6.48 -38.48 1.17
N PHE A 165 -5.37 -39.13 1.48
CA PHE A 165 -4.57 -39.85 0.50
C PHE A 165 -5.02 -41.29 0.36
N LEU A 166 -4.94 -41.84 -0.85
CA LEU A 166 -5.38 -43.20 -1.16
C LEU A 166 -4.47 -44.26 -0.52
N ASP A 167 -3.18 -43.97 -0.39
CA ASP A 167 -2.18 -44.89 0.12
C ASP A 167 -1.05 -44.16 0.87
N SER A 168 -0.30 -44.92 1.69
CA SER A 168 0.79 -44.34 2.47
C SER A 168 1.96 -43.84 1.62
N ASP A 169 2.13 -44.31 0.39
CA ASP A 169 3.16 -43.83 -0.52
C ASP A 169 2.82 -42.44 -1.02
N SER A 170 1.59 -42.22 -1.42
CA SER A 170 1.05 -40.89 -1.82
C SER A 170 1.15 -39.88 -0.67
N TYR A 171 0.78 -40.28 0.56
CA TYR A 171 0.94 -39.44 1.74
C TYR A 171 2.39 -39.03 1.98
N ASN A 172 3.32 -40.00 1.95
CA ASN A 172 4.74 -39.72 2.17
C ASN A 172 5.37 -38.87 1.07
N LYS A 173 4.92 -39.01 -0.19
CA LYS A 173 5.33 -38.14 -1.30
C LYS A 173 4.87 -36.71 -1.10
N ALA A 174 3.60 -36.53 -0.74
CA ALA A 174 3.04 -35.22 -0.43
C ALA A 174 3.80 -34.55 0.72
N LEU A 175 4.00 -35.29 1.81
CA LEU A 175 4.69 -34.79 3.00
C LEU A 175 6.13 -34.33 2.69
N ARG A 176 6.88 -35.08 1.89
CA ARG A 176 8.26 -34.72 1.54
C ARG A 176 8.34 -33.48 0.67
N LYS A 177 7.41 -33.30 -0.27
CA LYS A 177 7.46 -32.20 -1.24
C LYS A 177 6.88 -30.91 -0.70
N TYR A 178 5.79 -30.98 0.04
CA TYR A 178 5.00 -29.81 0.47
C TYR A 178 5.15 -29.44 1.95
N ARG A 179 5.98 -30.18 2.72
CA ARG A 179 6.26 -29.86 4.14
C ARG A 179 6.97 -28.52 4.34
N THR A 180 7.67 -28.02 3.31
CA THR A 180 8.48 -26.81 3.39
C THR A 180 7.70 -25.55 3.00
N ASP A 181 6.50 -25.70 2.43
CA ASP A 181 5.67 -24.56 1.97
C ASP A 181 4.78 -23.97 3.08
N SER A 182 4.95 -24.44 4.32
CA SER A 182 4.16 -24.01 5.48
C SER A 182 4.92 -23.07 6.44
N LEU A 183 5.76 -22.15 5.87
CA LEU A 183 6.41 -21.08 6.65
C LEU A 183 6.18 -19.72 5.99
#